data_85147d6b7f821f358805639567e23094
#
_entry.id   85147d6b7f821f358805639567e23094
#
_cell.length_a   1.000
_cell.length_b   1.000
_cell.length_c   1.000
_cell.angle_alpha   90.00
_cell.angle_beta   90.00
_cell.angle_gamma   90.00
#
_symmetry.space_group_name_H-M   'P 1'
#
loop_
_entity.id
_entity.type
_entity.pdbx_description
1 polymer ?
#
loop_
_entity_poly.entity_id
_entity_poly.type
_entity_poly.pdbx_seq_one_letter_code
_entity_poly.pdbx_strand_id
1 'polypeptide(L)'
;EPCSHYGRTPPCAEALVHSGVTRVVAAMTDPNPLVAGKGLSMLEASGIRTESGLLEAQARELNRGFLSRIERGRPFVRLKCAASLDGKTALSDGRSFWITGEAAREDVQILRAESCAVLTGIGTVLADNPKLNVRSFPTLRQPARIVLDSRLQIPLDCHLVTDTESPTVIVTLSSDEQRLQALSAFEHIRIIRPSEHINGRINLSSLMPQLAELGFGEVLVEAGSTLA
;
A
#
# COMPACT_ATOMS: atom_id res chain seq x y z
N GLU A 1 -17.81 -6.17 10.07
CA GLU A 1 -19.17 -5.62 10.22
C GLU A 1 -19.82 -5.39 8.87
N PRO A 2 -21.13 -5.70 8.66
CA PRO A 2 -21.86 -5.32 7.47
C PRO A 2 -21.94 -3.79 7.34
N CYS A 3 -21.57 -3.24 6.20
CA CYS A 3 -21.62 -1.80 5.98
C CYS A 3 -23.06 -1.26 5.98
N SER A 4 -23.23 -0.02 6.47
CA SER A 4 -24.52 0.68 6.61
C SER A 4 -24.65 1.91 5.72
N HIS A 5 -23.67 2.17 4.84
CA HIS A 5 -23.65 3.35 3.98
C HIS A 5 -23.69 2.95 2.51
N TYR A 6 -24.22 3.82 1.66
CA TYR A 6 -24.19 3.69 0.21
C TYR A 6 -22.80 4.05 -0.31
N GLY A 7 -22.17 3.09 -1.01
CA GLY A 7 -20.90 3.26 -1.70
C GLY A 7 -21.09 3.01 -3.20
N ARG A 8 -20.22 2.19 -3.79
CA ARG A 8 -20.40 1.70 -5.16
C ARG A 8 -21.56 0.70 -5.28
N THR A 9 -21.92 0.06 -4.16
CA THR A 9 -23.03 -0.88 -4.01
C THR A 9 -23.88 -0.45 -2.82
N PRO A 10 -25.16 -0.91 -2.75
CA PRO A 10 -26.02 -0.70 -1.58
C PRO A 10 -25.39 -1.32 -0.31
N PRO A 11 -25.84 -0.89 0.89
CA PRO A 11 -25.33 -1.40 2.15
C PRO A 11 -25.54 -2.90 2.33
N CYS A 12 -24.52 -3.62 2.80
CA CYS A 12 -24.64 -5.04 3.09
C CYS A 12 -25.67 -5.33 4.20
N ALA A 13 -25.84 -4.41 5.15
CA ALA A 13 -26.84 -4.54 6.21
C ALA A 13 -28.28 -4.57 5.64
N GLU A 14 -28.61 -3.73 4.66
CA GLU A 14 -29.91 -3.76 3.99
C GLU A 14 -30.15 -5.09 3.27
N ALA A 15 -29.15 -5.60 2.55
CA ALA A 15 -29.26 -6.88 1.86
C ALA A 15 -29.51 -8.03 2.84
N LEU A 16 -28.87 -8.01 4.03
CA LEU A 16 -29.11 -9.00 5.08
C LEU A 16 -30.52 -8.90 5.66
N VAL A 17 -31.06 -7.69 5.87
CA VAL A 17 -32.46 -7.48 6.31
C VAL A 17 -33.42 -8.14 5.33
N HIS A 18 -33.22 -7.94 4.03
CA HIS A 18 -34.11 -8.48 2.99
C HIS A 18 -33.92 -9.98 2.74
N SER A 19 -32.81 -10.57 3.18
CA SER A 19 -32.51 -12.00 2.96
C SER A 19 -33.25 -12.97 3.89
N GLY A 20 -33.92 -12.45 4.94
CA GLY A 20 -34.68 -13.26 5.89
C GLY A 20 -33.81 -14.01 6.92
N VAL A 21 -32.52 -13.67 7.05
CA VAL A 21 -31.67 -14.25 8.11
C VAL A 21 -32.14 -13.80 9.49
N THR A 22 -32.02 -14.68 10.48
CA THR A 22 -32.48 -14.40 11.87
C THR A 22 -31.33 -14.11 12.81
N ARG A 23 -30.09 -14.39 12.42
CA ARG A 23 -28.88 -14.12 13.20
C ARG A 23 -27.71 -13.79 12.28
N VAL A 24 -26.92 -12.81 12.66
CA VAL A 24 -25.67 -12.37 12.00
C VAL A 24 -24.55 -12.35 13.03
N VAL A 25 -23.44 -13.02 12.72
CA VAL A 25 -22.22 -13.01 13.53
C VAL A 25 -21.11 -12.33 12.71
N ALA A 26 -20.65 -11.16 13.16
CA ALA A 26 -19.54 -10.44 12.55
C ALA A 26 -18.24 -10.75 13.30
N ALA A 27 -17.13 -10.95 12.59
CA ALA A 27 -15.86 -11.21 13.23
C ALA A 27 -15.34 -10.02 14.06
N MET A 28 -15.62 -8.80 13.62
CA MET A 28 -15.27 -7.57 14.34
C MET A 28 -16.22 -6.43 13.99
N THR A 29 -16.33 -5.45 14.87
CA THR A 29 -16.96 -4.15 14.58
C THR A 29 -16.03 -3.34 13.69
N ASP A 30 -16.58 -2.57 12.75
CA ASP A 30 -15.79 -1.70 11.88
C ASP A 30 -15.23 -0.52 12.70
N PRO A 31 -13.91 -0.29 12.73
CA PRO A 31 -13.32 0.83 13.47
C PRO A 31 -13.55 2.20 12.80
N ASN A 32 -14.05 2.23 11.56
CA ASN A 32 -14.31 3.47 10.86
C ASN A 32 -15.46 4.24 11.54
N PRO A 33 -15.24 5.47 12.06
CA PRO A 33 -16.28 6.25 12.75
C PRO A 33 -17.55 6.49 11.91
N LEU A 34 -17.45 6.40 10.60
CA LEU A 34 -18.59 6.52 9.70
C LEU A 34 -19.49 5.27 9.71
N VAL A 35 -18.98 4.13 10.12
CA VAL A 35 -19.67 2.82 10.17
C VAL A 35 -19.91 2.38 11.61
N ALA A 36 -18.88 2.14 12.35
CA ALA A 36 -18.74 1.83 13.78
C ALA A 36 -20.04 1.40 14.50
N GLY A 37 -20.45 0.15 14.32
CA GLY A 37 -21.64 -0.43 14.96
C GLY A 37 -22.98 -0.11 14.26
N LYS A 38 -23.04 0.80 13.30
CA LYS A 38 -24.29 1.20 12.63
C LYS A 38 -24.92 0.07 11.82
N GLY A 39 -24.10 -0.78 11.19
CA GLY A 39 -24.59 -1.93 10.45
C GLY A 39 -25.22 -2.98 11.38
N LEU A 40 -24.60 -3.25 12.51
CA LEU A 40 -25.15 -4.17 13.52
C LEU A 40 -26.44 -3.60 14.14
N SER A 41 -26.45 -2.30 14.50
CA SER A 41 -27.65 -1.63 15.02
C SER A 41 -28.82 -1.66 14.04
N MET A 42 -28.57 -1.51 12.73
CA MET A 42 -29.59 -1.60 11.69
C MET A 42 -30.21 -3.01 11.61
N LEU A 43 -29.39 -4.06 11.74
CA LEU A 43 -29.87 -5.43 11.80
C LEU A 43 -30.72 -5.70 13.06
N GLU A 44 -30.28 -5.22 14.22
CA GLU A 44 -31.02 -5.34 15.48
C GLU A 44 -32.36 -4.64 15.43
N ALA A 45 -32.41 -3.42 14.88
CA ALA A 45 -33.65 -2.67 14.67
C ALA A 45 -34.64 -3.41 13.75
N SER A 46 -34.15 -4.30 12.90
CA SER A 46 -34.96 -5.15 12.02
C SER A 46 -35.30 -6.52 12.64
N GLY A 47 -35.00 -6.74 13.93
CA GLY A 47 -35.30 -7.98 14.65
C GLY A 47 -34.30 -9.13 14.42
N ILE A 48 -33.16 -8.85 13.80
CA ILE A 48 -32.09 -9.82 13.55
C ILE A 48 -31.13 -9.82 14.76
N ARG A 49 -30.85 -10.98 15.34
CA ARG A 49 -29.86 -11.09 16.43
C ARG A 49 -28.47 -10.86 15.89
N THR A 50 -27.66 -10.02 16.54
CA THR A 50 -26.28 -9.76 16.17
C THR A 50 -25.29 -10.16 17.26
N GLU A 51 -24.11 -10.60 16.84
CA GLU A 51 -22.98 -10.87 17.71
C GLU A 51 -21.70 -10.40 16.98
N SER A 52 -20.68 -9.97 17.72
CA SER A 52 -19.38 -9.63 17.15
C SER A 52 -18.24 -10.15 18.03
N GLY A 53 -17.04 -10.30 17.46
CA GLY A 53 -15.83 -10.75 18.18
C GLY A 53 -15.42 -12.17 17.88
N LEU A 54 -16.24 -12.99 17.21
CA LEU A 54 -15.85 -14.35 16.83
C LEU A 54 -14.73 -14.29 15.76
N LEU A 55 -13.54 -14.83 16.10
CA LEU A 55 -12.34 -14.79 15.26
C LEU A 55 -11.84 -13.37 14.99
N GLU A 56 -12.01 -12.43 15.93
CA GLU A 56 -11.60 -11.03 15.76
C GLU A 56 -10.10 -10.90 15.45
N ALA A 57 -9.24 -11.65 16.13
CA ALA A 57 -7.79 -11.58 15.91
C ALA A 57 -7.42 -11.94 14.45
N GLN A 58 -8.04 -12.97 13.88
CA GLN A 58 -7.83 -13.38 12.49
C GLN A 58 -8.40 -12.34 11.52
N ALA A 59 -9.56 -11.77 11.82
CA ALA A 59 -10.15 -10.70 11.01
C ALA A 59 -9.28 -9.43 11.01
N ARG A 60 -8.70 -9.08 12.14
CA ARG A 60 -7.76 -7.95 12.27
C ARG A 60 -6.49 -8.18 11.46
N GLU A 61 -5.92 -9.39 11.50
CA GLU A 61 -4.73 -9.73 10.70
C GLU A 61 -5.03 -9.66 9.20
N LEU A 62 -6.17 -10.20 8.76
CA LEU A 62 -6.59 -10.14 7.37
C LEU A 62 -6.80 -8.70 6.87
N ASN A 63 -7.23 -7.79 7.74
CA ASN A 63 -7.56 -6.41 7.41
C ASN A 63 -6.53 -5.39 7.92
N ARG A 64 -5.30 -5.81 8.25
CA ARG A 64 -4.26 -4.98 8.90
C ARG A 64 -4.00 -3.65 8.18
N GLY A 65 -4.01 -3.65 6.86
CA GLY A 65 -3.81 -2.43 6.06
C GLY A 65 -4.95 -1.43 6.23
N PHE A 66 -6.20 -1.90 6.18
CA PHE A 66 -7.39 -1.09 6.44
C PHE A 66 -7.37 -0.54 7.87
N LEU A 67 -7.15 -1.41 8.86
CA LEU A 67 -7.12 -1.05 10.28
C LEU A 67 -6.02 -0.05 10.58
N SER A 68 -4.80 -0.24 10.06
CA SER A 68 -3.71 0.71 10.24
C SER A 68 -4.08 2.10 9.71
N ARG A 69 -4.70 2.15 8.53
CA ARG A 69 -5.12 3.42 7.94
C ARG A 69 -6.19 4.13 8.76
N ILE A 70 -7.19 3.41 9.25
CA ILE A 70 -8.30 4.00 10.00
C ILE A 70 -7.93 4.32 11.44
N GLU A 71 -7.31 3.38 12.16
CA GLU A 71 -7.01 3.52 13.60
C GLU A 71 -5.75 4.35 13.86
N ARG A 72 -4.77 4.33 12.93
CA ARG A 72 -3.45 4.93 13.12
C ARG A 72 -3.14 6.07 12.17
N GLY A 73 -4.02 6.34 11.18
CA GLY A 73 -3.82 7.37 10.16
C GLY A 73 -2.61 7.15 9.26
N ARG A 74 -2.13 5.91 9.13
CA ARG A 74 -0.94 5.56 8.32
C ARG A 74 -1.05 4.15 7.73
N PRO A 75 -0.40 3.84 6.59
CA PRO A 75 -0.40 2.49 6.03
C PRO A 75 0.23 1.48 7.00
N PHE A 76 -0.16 0.23 6.88
CA PHE A 76 0.66 -0.87 7.37
C PHE A 76 1.88 -1.00 6.44
N VAL A 77 3.08 -0.96 7.02
CA VAL A 77 4.33 -1.06 6.26
C VAL A 77 4.94 -2.43 6.45
N ARG A 78 5.19 -3.12 5.34
CA ARG A 78 5.94 -4.38 5.29
C ARG A 78 7.29 -4.12 4.66
N LEU A 79 8.37 -4.33 5.40
CA LEU A 79 9.73 -4.20 4.88
C LEU A 79 10.20 -5.57 4.37
N LYS A 80 10.57 -5.64 3.08
CA LYS A 80 11.19 -6.81 2.46
C LYS A 80 12.69 -6.57 2.32
N CYS A 81 13.47 -7.38 3.00
CA CYS A 81 14.93 -7.41 2.85
C CYS A 81 15.37 -8.73 2.22
N ALA A 82 16.28 -8.68 1.24
CA ALA A 82 17.04 -9.83 0.79
C ALA A 82 18.44 -9.76 1.40
N ALA A 83 18.80 -10.75 2.21
CA ALA A 83 20.09 -10.77 2.89
C ALA A 83 20.68 -12.19 2.89
N SER A 84 21.99 -12.29 2.91
CA SER A 84 22.71 -13.52 3.17
C SER A 84 22.56 -13.95 4.64
N LEU A 85 22.99 -15.15 4.98
CA LEU A 85 22.87 -15.69 6.33
C LEU A 85 23.61 -14.82 7.39
N ASP A 86 24.67 -14.12 6.98
CA ASP A 86 25.40 -13.15 7.81
C ASP A 86 24.87 -11.72 7.72
N GLY A 87 23.64 -11.54 7.15
CA GLY A 87 22.93 -10.27 7.13
C GLY A 87 23.41 -9.26 6.09
N LYS A 88 24.17 -9.69 5.06
CA LYS A 88 24.65 -8.80 4.00
C LYS A 88 23.62 -8.67 2.88
N THR A 89 23.32 -7.44 2.46
CA THR A 89 22.40 -7.12 1.38
C THR A 89 23.08 -6.91 0.03
N ALA A 90 24.41 -6.84 0.01
CA ALA A 90 25.25 -6.76 -1.17
C ALA A 90 26.68 -7.22 -0.84
N LEU A 91 27.47 -7.55 -1.87
CA LEU A 91 28.92 -7.73 -1.77
C LEU A 91 29.63 -6.39 -1.53
N SER A 92 30.91 -6.44 -1.17
CA SER A 92 31.74 -5.23 -0.94
C SER A 92 31.87 -4.34 -2.17
N ASP A 93 31.70 -4.89 -3.38
CA ASP A 93 31.71 -4.18 -4.65
C ASP A 93 30.31 -3.67 -5.08
N GLY A 94 29.27 -3.85 -4.23
CA GLY A 94 27.91 -3.40 -4.49
C GLY A 94 27.04 -4.38 -5.27
N ARG A 95 27.57 -5.50 -5.76
CA ARG A 95 26.74 -6.52 -6.45
C ARG A 95 25.79 -7.21 -5.47
N SER A 96 24.51 -7.37 -5.88
CA SER A 96 23.44 -7.95 -5.05
C SER A 96 22.63 -9.06 -5.75
N PHE A 97 23.07 -9.60 -6.87
CA PHE A 97 22.39 -10.66 -7.63
C PHE A 97 22.94 -12.03 -7.29
N TRP A 98 22.20 -13.04 -7.13
CA TRP A 98 20.86 -13.25 -6.56
C TRP A 98 21.09 -13.75 -5.13
N ILE A 99 20.70 -12.99 -4.12
CA ILE A 99 20.93 -13.36 -2.73
C ILE A 99 19.96 -14.46 -2.31
N THR A 100 18.72 -14.44 -2.84
CA THR A 100 17.65 -15.38 -2.51
C THR A 100 17.28 -16.27 -3.68
N GLY A 101 16.80 -17.48 -3.38
CA GLY A 101 16.38 -18.46 -4.39
C GLY A 101 15.10 -18.06 -5.13
N GLU A 102 14.72 -18.86 -6.12
CA GLU A 102 13.57 -18.61 -6.99
C GLU A 102 12.24 -18.57 -6.21
N ALA A 103 12.01 -19.55 -5.33
CA ALA A 103 10.81 -19.63 -4.51
C ALA A 103 10.61 -18.35 -3.66
N ALA A 104 11.69 -17.80 -3.07
CA ALA A 104 11.60 -16.55 -2.33
C ALA A 104 11.29 -15.34 -3.23
N ARG A 105 11.74 -15.36 -4.50
CA ARG A 105 11.39 -14.31 -5.48
C ARG A 105 9.93 -14.43 -5.96
N GLU A 106 9.40 -15.64 -6.04
CA GLU A 106 7.97 -15.89 -6.32
C GLU A 106 7.10 -15.39 -5.18
N ASP A 107 7.49 -15.64 -3.92
CA ASP A 107 6.79 -15.12 -2.75
C ASP A 107 6.71 -13.59 -2.74
N VAL A 108 7.77 -12.90 -3.19
CA VAL A 108 7.73 -11.43 -3.36
C VAL A 108 6.64 -10.99 -4.34
N GLN A 109 6.32 -11.78 -5.38
CA GLN A 109 5.22 -11.44 -6.29
C GLN A 109 3.86 -11.51 -5.59
N ILE A 110 3.68 -12.46 -4.67
CA ILE A 110 2.48 -12.56 -3.82
C ILE A 110 2.40 -11.34 -2.90
N LEU A 111 3.50 -10.98 -2.22
CA LEU A 111 3.57 -9.80 -1.38
C LEU A 111 3.21 -8.51 -2.13
N ARG A 112 3.66 -8.38 -3.39
CA ARG A 112 3.28 -7.24 -4.26
C ARG A 112 1.80 -7.25 -4.59
N ALA A 113 1.23 -8.40 -4.94
CA ALA A 113 -0.19 -8.53 -5.27
C ALA A 113 -1.11 -8.18 -4.09
N GLU A 114 -0.72 -8.53 -2.87
CA GLU A 114 -1.43 -8.20 -1.64
C GLU A 114 -1.34 -6.71 -1.30
N SER A 115 -0.26 -6.04 -1.66
CA SER A 115 0.02 -4.66 -1.26
C SER A 115 -0.74 -3.64 -2.11
N CYS A 116 -1.09 -2.49 -1.52
CA CYS A 116 -1.64 -1.34 -2.26
C CYS A 116 -0.56 -0.65 -3.10
N ALA A 117 0.66 -0.61 -2.59
CA ALA A 117 1.79 0.01 -3.26
C ALA A 117 3.11 -0.67 -2.90
N VAL A 118 4.08 -0.59 -3.83
CA VAL A 118 5.49 -0.94 -3.60
C VAL A 118 6.30 0.35 -3.52
N LEU A 119 6.98 0.57 -2.41
CA LEU A 119 7.78 1.77 -2.15
C LEU A 119 9.27 1.46 -2.28
N THR A 120 9.99 2.30 -3.00
CA THR A 120 11.45 2.21 -3.15
C THR A 120 12.13 3.57 -3.07
N GLY A 121 13.44 3.58 -2.98
CA GLY A 121 14.26 4.79 -3.09
C GLY A 121 14.85 4.95 -4.49
N ILE A 122 15.19 6.19 -4.85
CA ILE A 122 15.80 6.51 -6.16
C ILE A 122 17.08 5.71 -6.43
N GLY A 123 17.86 5.38 -5.40
CA GLY A 123 19.07 4.56 -5.57
C GLY A 123 18.79 3.20 -6.20
N THR A 124 17.70 2.53 -5.82
CA THR A 124 17.29 1.25 -6.42
C THR A 124 16.86 1.44 -7.89
N VAL A 125 16.16 2.54 -8.19
CA VAL A 125 15.74 2.84 -9.57
C VAL A 125 16.95 3.06 -10.49
N LEU A 126 17.94 3.81 -10.02
CA LEU A 126 19.16 4.10 -10.78
C LEU A 126 20.05 2.86 -10.96
N ALA A 127 20.10 1.97 -9.96
CA ALA A 127 20.92 0.77 -10.02
C ALA A 127 20.31 -0.36 -10.86
N ASP A 128 19.00 -0.61 -10.69
CA ASP A 128 18.36 -1.84 -11.15
C ASP A 128 17.28 -1.62 -12.22
N ASN A 129 16.84 -0.37 -12.45
CA ASN A 129 15.71 -0.04 -13.32
C ASN A 129 14.51 -1.01 -13.12
N PRO A 130 14.00 -1.17 -11.90
CA PRO A 130 13.05 -2.21 -11.58
C PRO A 130 11.65 -1.88 -12.12
N LYS A 131 10.84 -2.92 -12.39
CA LYS A 131 9.42 -2.76 -12.76
C LYS A 131 8.50 -2.60 -11.55
N LEU A 132 8.82 -3.21 -10.42
CA LEU A 132 8.04 -3.22 -9.17
C LEU A 132 6.56 -3.64 -9.36
N ASN A 133 6.31 -4.50 -10.34
CA ASN A 133 4.98 -5.02 -10.68
C ASN A 133 4.86 -6.52 -10.36
N VAL A 134 3.63 -7.03 -10.38
CA VAL A 134 3.33 -8.47 -10.36
C VAL A 134 3.42 -8.97 -11.80
N ARG A 135 4.23 -10.02 -12.04
CA ARG A 135 4.48 -10.55 -13.40
C ARG A 135 4.60 -12.07 -13.49
N SER A 136 4.57 -12.78 -12.36
CA SER A 136 4.66 -14.25 -12.36
C SER A 136 3.30 -14.93 -12.48
N PHE A 137 2.20 -14.19 -12.27
CA PHE A 137 0.83 -14.69 -12.41
C PHE A 137 -0.13 -13.54 -12.75
N PRO A 138 -1.31 -13.83 -13.33
CA PRO A 138 -2.35 -12.84 -13.58
C PRO A 138 -2.85 -12.22 -12.27
N THR A 139 -3.02 -10.89 -12.24
CA THR A 139 -3.57 -10.17 -11.10
C THR A 139 -4.69 -9.25 -11.54
N LEU A 140 -5.71 -9.08 -10.70
CA LEU A 140 -6.82 -8.15 -10.95
C LEU A 140 -6.39 -6.68 -10.85
N ARG A 141 -5.30 -6.41 -10.16
CA ARG A 141 -4.78 -5.06 -9.91
C ARG A 141 -3.27 -5.10 -9.72
N GLN A 142 -2.57 -4.23 -10.42
CA GLN A 142 -1.17 -3.96 -10.13
C GLN A 142 -1.04 -3.03 -8.91
N PRO A 143 -0.03 -3.22 -8.04
CA PRO A 143 0.28 -2.27 -6.98
C PRO A 143 0.73 -0.94 -7.59
N ALA A 144 0.43 0.18 -6.92
CA ALA A 144 1.07 1.45 -7.25
C ALA A 144 2.57 1.39 -6.93
N ARG A 145 3.36 2.19 -7.61
CA ARG A 145 4.81 2.31 -7.37
C ARG A 145 5.08 3.65 -6.70
N ILE A 146 5.80 3.66 -5.59
CA ILE A 146 6.16 4.89 -4.87
C ILE A 146 7.68 5.01 -4.87
N VAL A 147 8.20 6.12 -5.40
CA VAL A 147 9.63 6.41 -5.45
C VAL A 147 9.97 7.60 -4.56
N LEU A 148 10.85 7.39 -3.59
CA LEU A 148 11.41 8.48 -2.80
C LEU A 148 12.63 9.06 -3.53
N ASP A 149 12.45 10.24 -4.10
CA ASP A 149 13.45 10.92 -4.93
C ASP A 149 13.56 12.41 -4.56
N SER A 150 14.21 12.68 -3.44
CA SER A 150 14.32 14.04 -2.90
C SER A 150 14.87 15.08 -3.90
N ARG A 151 15.67 14.66 -4.88
CA ARG A 151 16.32 15.52 -5.86
C ARG A 151 15.75 15.43 -7.28
N LEU A 152 14.72 14.60 -7.49
CA LEU A 152 14.08 14.37 -8.79
C LEU A 152 15.07 13.84 -9.85
N GLN A 153 15.84 12.81 -9.48
CA GLN A 153 16.88 12.23 -10.34
C GLN A 153 16.35 11.08 -11.23
N ILE A 154 15.10 10.68 -11.08
CA ILE A 154 14.50 9.57 -11.82
C ILE A 154 14.67 9.76 -13.34
N PRO A 155 15.22 8.76 -14.08
CA PRO A 155 15.33 8.85 -15.53
C PRO A 155 13.95 8.79 -16.20
N LEU A 156 13.74 9.60 -17.24
CA LEU A 156 12.47 9.66 -17.98
C LEU A 156 12.22 8.37 -18.82
N ASP A 157 13.24 7.61 -19.09
CA ASP A 157 13.22 6.36 -19.87
C ASP A 157 13.21 5.10 -19.01
N CYS A 158 13.20 5.22 -17.68
CA CYS A 158 13.13 4.07 -16.79
C CYS A 158 11.73 3.40 -16.80
N HIS A 159 11.68 2.13 -16.41
CA HIS A 159 10.42 1.36 -16.38
C HIS A 159 9.32 2.01 -15.55
N LEU A 160 9.65 2.66 -14.44
CA LEU A 160 8.64 3.28 -13.58
C LEU A 160 7.98 4.52 -14.20
N VAL A 161 8.61 5.12 -15.23
CA VAL A 161 8.08 6.25 -15.99
C VAL A 161 7.40 5.79 -17.29
N THR A 162 7.97 4.81 -17.99
CA THR A 162 7.49 4.40 -19.32
C THR A 162 6.41 3.32 -19.30
N ASP A 163 6.34 2.52 -18.23
CA ASP A 163 5.34 1.46 -18.07
C ASP A 163 4.07 2.02 -17.43
N THR A 164 2.98 2.02 -18.20
CA THR A 164 1.68 2.58 -17.83
C THR A 164 0.73 1.60 -17.10
N GLU A 165 1.12 0.33 -16.94
CA GLU A 165 0.28 -0.70 -16.30
C GLU A 165 0.03 -0.43 -14.80
N SER A 166 0.93 0.30 -14.15
CA SER A 166 0.82 0.63 -12.73
C SER A 166 0.91 2.15 -12.52
N PRO A 167 0.10 2.73 -11.63
CA PRO A 167 0.28 4.12 -11.22
C PRO A 167 1.65 4.32 -10.55
N THR A 168 2.30 5.45 -10.82
CA THR A 168 3.58 5.80 -10.19
C THR A 168 3.43 7.09 -9.39
N VAL A 169 3.86 7.07 -8.14
CA VAL A 169 3.91 8.22 -7.25
C VAL A 169 5.38 8.59 -7.02
N ILE A 170 5.78 9.78 -7.43
CA ILE A 170 7.13 10.31 -7.20
C ILE A 170 7.04 11.30 -6.05
N VAL A 171 7.76 11.02 -4.97
CA VAL A 171 7.85 11.90 -3.81
C VAL A 171 9.16 12.67 -3.89
N THR A 172 9.10 14.00 -3.99
CA THR A 172 10.29 14.84 -4.20
C THR A 172 10.27 16.14 -3.41
N LEU A 173 11.44 16.68 -3.13
CA LEU A 173 11.64 18.02 -2.57
C LEU A 173 12.12 19.02 -3.63
N SER A 174 12.34 18.56 -4.86
CA SER A 174 12.85 19.37 -5.95
C SER A 174 11.85 20.45 -6.38
N SER A 175 12.38 21.62 -6.76
CA SER A 175 11.65 22.71 -7.41
C SER A 175 12.03 22.87 -8.88
N ASP A 176 12.65 21.87 -9.50
CA ASP A 176 13.00 21.89 -10.94
C ASP A 176 11.71 21.78 -11.77
N GLU A 177 11.17 22.94 -12.15
CA GLU A 177 9.91 23.04 -12.88
C GLU A 177 9.96 22.32 -14.25
N GLN A 178 11.11 22.33 -14.92
CA GLN A 178 11.24 21.65 -16.21
C GLN A 178 11.09 20.13 -16.06
N ARG A 179 11.73 19.54 -15.06
CA ARG A 179 11.61 18.10 -14.79
C ARG A 179 10.24 17.73 -14.24
N LEU A 180 9.66 18.57 -13.37
CA LEU A 180 8.30 18.38 -12.85
C LEU A 180 7.28 18.35 -14.00
N GLN A 181 7.38 19.31 -14.94
CA GLN A 181 6.51 19.37 -16.11
C GLN A 181 6.69 18.14 -17.02
N ALA A 182 7.93 17.74 -17.28
CA ALA A 182 8.22 16.56 -18.10
C ALA A 182 7.60 15.28 -17.51
N LEU A 183 7.68 15.08 -16.20
CA LEU A 183 7.07 13.93 -15.52
C LEU A 183 5.54 14.02 -15.44
N SER A 184 5.00 15.22 -15.25
CA SER A 184 3.54 15.44 -15.21
C SER A 184 2.86 15.25 -16.57
N ALA A 185 3.59 15.13 -17.65
CA ALA A 185 3.06 14.76 -18.97
C ALA A 185 2.60 13.29 -19.06
N PHE A 186 3.02 12.45 -18.12
CA PHE A 186 2.60 11.05 -18.04
C PHE A 186 1.38 10.93 -17.12
N GLU A 187 0.22 10.58 -17.65
CA GLU A 187 -1.07 10.52 -16.91
C GLU A 187 -1.06 9.58 -15.70
N HIS A 188 -0.27 8.49 -15.74
CA HIS A 188 -0.14 7.53 -14.64
C HIS A 188 0.84 7.98 -13.55
N ILE A 189 1.51 9.13 -13.72
CA ILE A 189 2.46 9.66 -12.74
C ILE A 189 1.79 10.74 -11.89
N ARG A 190 1.90 10.58 -10.58
CA ARG A 190 1.52 11.59 -9.59
C ARG A 190 2.75 12.06 -8.83
N ILE A 191 2.95 13.36 -8.74
CA ILE A 191 4.04 13.95 -7.97
C ILE A 191 3.51 14.45 -6.63
N ILE A 192 4.20 14.11 -5.54
CA ILE A 192 3.95 14.60 -4.19
C ILE A 192 5.16 15.40 -3.75
N ARG A 193 4.91 16.60 -3.23
CA ARG A 193 5.93 17.47 -2.66
C ARG A 193 5.60 17.70 -1.18
N PRO A 194 6.13 16.86 -0.26
CA PRO A 194 5.90 17.05 1.16
C PRO A 194 6.54 18.35 1.62
N SER A 195 5.85 19.06 2.52
CA SER A 195 6.34 20.33 3.09
C SER A 195 7.46 20.11 4.11
N GLU A 196 7.53 18.92 4.69
CA GLU A 196 8.50 18.61 5.74
C GLU A 196 9.62 17.73 5.22
N HIS A 197 10.84 18.10 5.59
CA HIS A 197 12.04 17.33 5.29
C HIS A 197 13.02 17.35 6.47
N ILE A 198 13.90 16.36 6.54
CA ILE A 198 14.97 16.26 7.54
C ILE A 198 16.30 16.23 6.77
N ASN A 199 17.13 17.25 6.97
CA ASN A 199 18.46 17.35 6.34
C ASN A 199 18.41 17.18 4.79
N GLY A 200 17.42 17.76 4.13
CA GLY A 200 17.26 17.67 2.67
C GLY A 200 16.78 16.28 2.19
N ARG A 201 16.26 15.45 3.08
CA ARG A 201 15.63 14.17 2.78
C ARG A 201 14.16 14.20 3.14
N ILE A 202 13.33 13.43 2.41
CA ILE A 202 11.92 13.27 2.70
C ILE A 202 11.74 12.74 4.12
N ASN A 203 10.90 13.41 4.91
CA ASN A 203 10.51 12.95 6.24
C ASN A 203 9.48 11.84 6.12
N LEU A 204 9.85 10.60 6.44
CA LEU A 204 8.94 9.45 6.35
C LEU A 204 7.79 9.55 7.34
N SER A 205 8.00 10.13 8.52
CA SER A 205 6.95 10.25 9.53
C SER A 205 5.81 11.16 9.07
N SER A 206 6.10 12.22 8.32
CA SER A 206 5.08 13.10 7.74
C SER A 206 4.54 12.61 6.38
N LEU A 207 5.29 11.75 5.68
CA LEU A 207 4.83 11.15 4.41
C LEU A 207 3.78 10.05 4.64
N MET A 208 3.95 9.20 5.68
CA MET A 208 3.04 8.06 5.88
C MET A 208 1.56 8.47 6.04
N PRO A 209 1.19 9.52 6.79
CA PRO A 209 -0.20 10.01 6.81
C PRO A 209 -0.70 10.42 5.42
N GLN A 210 0.10 11.11 4.63
CA GLN A 210 -0.28 11.52 3.27
C GLN A 210 -0.54 10.31 2.36
N LEU A 211 0.24 9.23 2.50
CA LEU A 211 -0.02 7.98 1.78
C LEU A 211 -1.34 7.32 2.21
N ALA A 212 -1.68 7.38 3.50
CA ALA A 212 -2.97 6.88 4.00
C ALA A 212 -4.15 7.69 3.46
N GLU A 213 -4.04 9.02 3.37
CA GLU A 213 -5.04 9.91 2.75
C GLU A 213 -5.25 9.60 1.26
N LEU A 214 -4.20 9.20 0.55
CA LEU A 214 -4.26 8.73 -0.82
C LEU A 214 -4.92 7.34 -0.97
N GLY A 215 -5.29 6.71 0.14
CA GLY A 215 -5.98 5.41 0.15
C GLY A 215 -5.05 4.20 0.26
N PHE A 216 -3.74 4.39 0.39
CA PHE A 216 -2.83 3.26 0.58
C PHE A 216 -2.97 2.67 1.99
N GLY A 217 -3.56 1.48 2.07
CA GLY A 217 -3.72 0.75 3.34
C GLY A 217 -2.48 -0.07 3.69
N GLU A 218 -1.85 -0.70 2.70
CA GLU A 218 -0.66 -1.54 2.88
C GLU A 218 0.42 -1.16 1.87
N VAL A 219 1.65 -0.95 2.36
CA VAL A 219 2.82 -0.56 1.55
C VAL A 219 3.94 -1.57 1.77
N LEU A 220 4.37 -2.23 0.69
CA LEU A 220 5.55 -3.07 0.66
C LEU A 220 6.78 -2.20 0.35
N VAL A 221 7.77 -2.22 1.22
CA VAL A 221 9.05 -1.52 0.98
C VAL A 221 10.05 -2.50 0.40
N GLU A 222 10.49 -2.23 -0.83
CA GLU A 222 11.59 -2.93 -1.50
C GLU A 222 12.70 -1.93 -1.79
N ALA A 223 13.70 -1.88 -0.93
CA ALA A 223 14.75 -0.86 -1.00
C ALA A 223 16.09 -1.39 -0.48
N GLY A 224 17.15 -0.69 -0.81
CA GLY A 224 18.47 -0.92 -0.24
C GLY A 224 18.58 -0.41 1.21
N SER A 225 19.71 -0.68 1.85
CA SER A 225 20.00 -0.42 3.27
C SER A 225 19.86 1.04 3.73
N THR A 226 19.83 1.99 2.80
CA THR A 226 19.67 3.42 3.16
C THR A 226 18.24 3.77 3.57
N LEU A 227 17.24 3.04 3.02
CA LEU A 227 15.83 3.29 3.29
C LEU A 227 15.20 2.20 4.17
N ALA A 228 15.79 1.01 4.20
CA ALA A 228 15.36 -0.13 5.00
C ALA A 228 15.58 0.05 6.51
#